data_7679204a962c91bcb80592c1fbb4dbc4
#
_entry.id   7679204a962c91bcb80592c1fbb4dbc4
#
_cell.length_a   1.000
_cell.length_b   1.000
_cell.length_c   1.000
_cell.angle_alpha   90.00
_cell.angle_beta   90.00
_cell.angle_gamma   90.00
#
_symmetry.space_group_name_H-M   'P 1'
#
loop_
_entity.id
_entity.type
_entity.pdbx_description
1 polymer ?
#
loop_
_entity_poly.entity_id
_entity_poly.type
_entity_poly.pdbx_seq_one_letter_code
_entity_poly.pdbx_strand_id
1 'polypeptide(L)'
;MSLTITSCEHPDPLQRGDDVLNCDNEGQGRKKDGQSRSPSSSQLIYSILDIPPWYLCILMGIQHFLTALGGLVAIPLILAKDLCLQHDPLTQSYLISTIFFVSGICTLLQVFFGVRLPILQGGTFAFVAPSLSMLSLPAWKCPEWTFNASLVNTSSPEFTEEWQKRIRELQGAIMVASCVQMLVGFSGLIGFLMRFIGPLTITPTITLVALPLFDSAGDSAGVHWGVAATTIFLIVLFSQYLKNVGIPVPVYGGKKCHTSKFHLFQVFPVLLALCLSWLLCFVLTITNALPTAPTAYGHLSRTDTKGNVLSQAPWFRFPYPGQWGVPTISLAGVFGIIAGVISSMVESVGDYYACARLVGAPPPPRHAVNRGIGIEGLGCLLAGAWGTGNGTTSYSENIGALGITRVGSRMVMVAAGCLLLLMGVFGKIGAAFATIPTPVIGGMFLVMFGVITAVGISNLQYVDMNSSRNLFIFGFSIYCGLAIPNWVNKNPERLQTGILQLDQVIQVLLTTGMFVGGFLGFFLDNTIPVE
;
A
#
# COMPACT_ATOMS: atom_id res chain seq x y z
N MET A 1 2.25 -2.73 -41.42
CA MET A 1 1.88 -1.33 -41.16
C MET A 1 3.13 -0.66 -40.61
N SER A 2 3.84 0.09 -41.46
CA SER A 2 5.17 0.63 -41.23
C SER A 2 5.13 1.82 -40.28
N LEU A 3 5.91 1.78 -39.22
CA LEU A 3 6.17 2.93 -38.34
C LEU A 3 7.41 3.66 -38.89
N THR A 4 7.18 4.87 -39.35
CA THR A 4 8.21 5.81 -39.79
C THR A 4 8.84 6.46 -38.56
N ILE A 5 10.10 6.18 -38.32
CA ILE A 5 10.92 6.84 -37.30
C ILE A 5 11.46 8.13 -37.92
N THR A 6 11.05 9.27 -37.38
CA THR A 6 11.66 10.57 -37.70
C THR A 6 12.82 10.81 -36.71
N SER A 7 14.02 10.79 -37.21
CA SER A 7 15.25 11.17 -36.54
C SER A 7 15.30 12.68 -36.35
N CYS A 8 15.49 13.13 -35.11
CA CYS A 8 15.94 14.50 -34.82
C CYS A 8 17.46 14.50 -34.67
N GLU A 9 18.10 15.23 -35.56
CA GLU A 9 19.53 15.49 -35.59
C GLU A 9 19.97 16.38 -34.41
N HIS A 10 21.12 16.05 -33.86
CA HIS A 10 21.90 16.88 -32.94
C HIS A 10 22.58 18.03 -33.69
N PRO A 11 22.71 19.23 -33.12
CA PRO A 11 23.73 20.16 -33.53
C PRO A 11 24.97 20.09 -32.63
N ASP A 12 26.12 19.99 -33.26
CA ASP A 12 27.46 20.03 -32.69
C ASP A 12 27.79 21.37 -32.00
N PRO A 13 28.65 21.36 -30.98
CA PRO A 13 29.20 22.56 -30.38
C PRO A 13 30.56 22.89 -30.96
N LEU A 14 30.71 24.04 -31.63
CA LEU A 14 31.95 24.81 -31.72
C LEU A 14 31.76 26.02 -32.69
N GLN A 15 31.66 27.22 -32.11
CA GLN A 15 32.45 28.38 -32.61
C GLN A 15 32.43 29.52 -31.62
N ARG A 16 33.65 29.79 -31.15
CA ARG A 16 34.06 31.00 -30.43
C ARG A 16 34.21 32.16 -31.42
N GLY A 17 33.86 33.36 -31.01
CA GLY A 17 34.25 34.57 -31.73
C GLY A 17 33.72 35.83 -31.03
N ASP A 18 34.67 36.49 -30.44
CA ASP A 18 34.55 37.81 -29.79
C ASP A 18 33.91 38.83 -30.76
N ASP A 19 33.12 39.76 -30.21
CA ASP A 19 33.27 41.17 -30.51
C ASP A 19 32.54 42.07 -29.50
N VAL A 20 33.34 42.99 -28.95
CA VAL A 20 33.00 44.11 -28.10
C VAL A 20 32.61 45.29 -29.01
N LEU A 21 31.58 46.08 -28.63
CA LEU A 21 31.61 47.53 -28.59
C LEU A 21 30.22 48.19 -28.51
N ASN A 22 30.05 48.90 -27.44
CA ASN A 22 29.38 50.20 -27.21
C ASN A 22 28.39 50.75 -28.27
N CYS A 23 27.27 51.26 -27.81
CA CYS A 23 26.98 52.68 -27.68
C CYS A 23 25.60 53.00 -27.12
N ASP A 24 25.60 54.02 -26.32
CA ASP A 24 24.53 54.69 -25.60
C ASP A 24 23.34 55.18 -26.45
N ASN A 25 22.23 55.30 -25.84
CA ASN A 25 21.37 56.44 -25.57
C ASN A 25 19.86 56.30 -25.80
N GLU A 26 19.15 56.58 -24.72
CA GLU A 26 17.91 57.35 -24.62
C GLU A 26 16.65 56.92 -25.34
N GLY A 27 15.62 56.63 -24.56
CA GLY A 27 14.22 56.66 -24.98
C GLY A 27 13.24 56.05 -24.00
N GLN A 28 12.67 56.94 -23.20
CA GLN A 28 11.57 56.68 -22.24
C GLN A 28 10.43 55.78 -22.74
N GLY A 29 9.95 54.96 -21.82
CA GLY A 29 8.52 54.74 -21.70
C GLY A 29 7.97 53.37 -22.04
N ARG A 30 7.72 52.64 -21.02
CA ARG A 30 6.66 51.66 -20.73
C ARG A 30 7.17 50.35 -20.08
N LYS A 31 7.07 50.32 -18.78
CA LYS A 31 7.07 49.08 -18.03
C LYS A 31 6.00 48.14 -18.61
N LYS A 32 6.41 47.04 -19.21
CA LYS A 32 5.66 45.82 -19.33
C LYS A 32 6.45 44.78 -18.55
N ASP A 33 5.90 44.42 -17.40
CA ASP A 33 6.35 43.27 -16.64
C ASP A 33 6.34 42.01 -17.51
N GLY A 34 7.49 41.68 -18.06
CA GLY A 34 7.76 40.42 -18.72
C GLY A 34 8.12 39.39 -17.64
N GLN A 35 7.14 38.93 -16.88
CA GLN A 35 7.28 37.74 -16.06
C GLN A 35 7.44 36.55 -17.01
N SER A 36 8.67 36.03 -17.09
CA SER A 36 8.95 34.75 -17.73
C SER A 36 8.12 33.67 -17.01
N ARG A 37 7.04 33.26 -17.64
CA ARG A 37 6.25 32.11 -17.20
C ARG A 37 7.14 30.87 -17.32
N SER A 38 7.66 30.41 -16.18
CA SER A 38 8.07 29.03 -16.01
C SER A 38 6.92 28.08 -16.41
N PRO A 39 7.20 26.88 -16.96
CA PRO A 39 6.15 25.98 -17.46
C PRO A 39 5.19 25.63 -16.31
N SER A 40 3.89 25.77 -16.61
CA SER A 40 2.72 25.60 -15.77
C SER A 40 2.88 24.64 -14.58
N SER A 41 3.17 25.16 -13.42
CA SER A 41 2.78 24.50 -12.18
C SER A 41 1.25 24.41 -12.20
N SER A 42 0.72 23.20 -12.14
CA SER A 42 -0.71 22.97 -11.98
C SER A 42 -1.17 23.70 -10.71
N GLN A 43 -1.88 24.82 -10.88
CA GLN A 43 -2.33 25.61 -9.75
C GLN A 43 -3.27 24.76 -8.90
N LEU A 44 -2.85 24.47 -7.66
CA LEU A 44 -3.72 23.89 -6.65
C LEU A 44 -4.86 24.85 -6.34
N ILE A 45 -6.04 24.31 -6.08
CA ILE A 45 -7.20 25.10 -5.62
C ILE A 45 -6.99 25.53 -4.17
N TYR A 46 -6.41 24.63 -3.35
CA TYR A 46 -6.03 24.86 -1.97
C TYR A 46 -4.60 24.39 -1.72
N SER A 47 -3.78 25.24 -1.12
CA SER A 47 -2.41 24.92 -0.72
C SER A 47 -2.38 24.13 0.60
N ILE A 48 -1.17 23.70 1.02
CA ILE A 48 -0.97 22.88 2.23
C ILE A 48 -1.54 23.54 3.50
N LEU A 49 -1.40 24.88 3.62
CA LEU A 49 -1.80 25.63 4.81
C LEU A 49 -3.21 26.22 4.73
N ASP A 50 -3.82 26.19 3.56
CA ASP A 50 -5.17 26.70 3.38
C ASP A 50 -6.17 25.80 4.11
N ILE A 51 -7.20 26.42 4.68
CA ILE A 51 -8.28 25.72 5.36
C ILE A 51 -9.52 25.79 4.47
N PRO A 52 -9.86 24.73 3.74
CA PRO A 52 -11.10 24.68 2.98
C PRO A 52 -12.33 24.78 3.90
N PRO A 53 -13.52 25.13 3.37
CA PRO A 53 -14.76 25.05 4.12
C PRO A 53 -14.96 23.67 4.74
N TRP A 54 -15.53 23.61 5.95
CA TRP A 54 -15.69 22.36 6.72
C TRP A 54 -16.38 21.23 5.93
N TYR A 55 -17.42 21.56 5.14
CA TYR A 55 -18.14 20.59 4.31
C TYR A 55 -17.24 20.00 3.20
N LEU A 56 -16.34 20.82 2.63
CA LEU A 56 -15.39 20.35 1.62
C LEU A 56 -14.30 19.47 2.25
N CYS A 57 -13.83 19.82 3.45
CA CYS A 57 -12.89 18.97 4.21
C CYS A 57 -13.49 17.58 4.47
N ILE A 58 -14.75 17.51 4.88
CA ILE A 58 -15.43 16.23 5.12
C ILE A 58 -15.61 15.46 3.81
N LEU A 59 -16.07 16.09 2.75
CA LEU A 59 -16.29 15.45 1.46
C LEU A 59 -14.99 14.89 0.88
N MET A 60 -13.93 15.69 0.89
CA MET A 60 -12.60 15.25 0.44
C MET A 60 -11.99 14.22 1.40
N GLY A 61 -12.24 14.32 2.70
CA GLY A 61 -11.86 13.30 3.69
C GLY A 61 -12.51 11.95 3.40
N ILE A 62 -13.80 11.93 3.09
CA ILE A 62 -14.51 10.72 2.64
C ILE A 62 -13.88 10.17 1.36
N GLN A 63 -13.55 11.02 0.41
CA GLN A 63 -12.87 10.61 -0.82
C GLN A 63 -11.53 9.92 -0.53
N HIS A 64 -10.68 10.50 0.32
CA HIS A 64 -9.40 9.90 0.68
C HIS A 64 -9.55 8.59 1.45
N PHE A 65 -10.54 8.49 2.34
CA PHE A 65 -10.91 7.22 2.98
C PHE A 65 -11.28 6.14 1.96
N LEU A 66 -12.17 6.47 1.02
CA LEU A 66 -12.62 5.52 0.00
C LEU A 66 -11.50 5.11 -0.97
N THR A 67 -10.56 5.99 -1.26
CA THR A 67 -9.38 5.69 -2.07
C THR A 67 -8.45 4.69 -1.35
N ALA A 68 -8.22 4.86 -0.05
CA ALA A 68 -7.38 3.98 0.74
C ALA A 68 -8.04 2.63 1.10
N LEU A 69 -9.36 2.54 0.96
CA LEU A 69 -10.16 1.42 1.46
C LEU A 69 -9.68 0.07 0.93
N GLY A 70 -9.33 -0.01 -0.36
CA GLY A 70 -8.86 -1.25 -0.99
C GLY A 70 -7.64 -1.83 -0.28
N GLY A 71 -6.60 -1.04 -0.06
CA GLY A 71 -5.39 -1.46 0.65
C GLY A 71 -5.65 -1.82 2.11
N LEU A 72 -6.44 -1.01 2.81
CA LEU A 72 -6.75 -1.23 4.22
C LEU A 72 -7.53 -2.52 4.49
N VAL A 73 -8.45 -2.89 3.60
CA VAL A 73 -9.24 -4.12 3.72
C VAL A 73 -8.46 -5.34 3.21
N ALA A 74 -7.64 -5.16 2.18
CA ALA A 74 -6.88 -6.25 1.57
C ALA A 74 -5.94 -6.95 2.55
N ILE A 75 -5.21 -6.19 3.36
CA ILE A 75 -4.17 -6.73 4.25
C ILE A 75 -4.71 -7.73 5.28
N PRO A 76 -5.74 -7.41 6.09
CA PRO A 76 -6.30 -8.38 7.02
C PRO A 76 -6.86 -9.63 6.33
N LEU A 77 -7.43 -9.47 5.14
CA LEU A 77 -8.00 -10.59 4.38
C LEU A 77 -6.93 -11.52 3.80
N ILE A 78 -5.76 -10.98 3.40
CA ILE A 78 -4.62 -11.80 2.97
C ILE A 78 -4.08 -12.61 4.16
N LEU A 79 -3.90 -11.96 5.30
CA LEU A 79 -3.35 -12.58 6.50
C LEU A 79 -4.31 -13.60 7.14
N ALA A 80 -5.61 -13.50 6.90
CA ALA A 80 -6.63 -14.31 7.57
C ALA A 80 -6.41 -15.82 7.41
N LYS A 81 -5.96 -16.28 6.24
CA LYS A 81 -5.70 -17.70 5.97
C LYS A 81 -4.58 -18.24 6.87
N ASP A 82 -3.47 -17.53 6.96
CA ASP A 82 -2.27 -17.94 7.73
C ASP A 82 -2.39 -17.63 9.22
N LEU A 83 -3.35 -16.78 9.60
CA LEU A 83 -3.77 -16.59 10.99
C LEU A 83 -4.83 -17.61 11.44
N CYS A 84 -5.17 -18.61 10.62
CA CYS A 84 -6.22 -19.61 10.89
C CYS A 84 -7.64 -19.02 11.01
N LEU A 85 -7.89 -17.85 10.45
CA LEU A 85 -9.17 -17.13 10.50
C LEU A 85 -10.01 -17.30 9.24
N GLN A 86 -9.70 -18.26 8.38
CA GLN A 86 -10.40 -18.45 7.10
C GLN A 86 -11.91 -18.63 7.26
N HIS A 87 -12.34 -19.29 8.35
CA HIS A 87 -13.74 -19.59 8.64
C HIS A 87 -14.34 -18.71 9.76
N ASP A 88 -13.64 -17.66 10.17
CA ASP A 88 -14.12 -16.71 11.18
C ASP A 88 -14.17 -15.28 10.62
N PRO A 89 -15.16 -14.95 9.80
CA PRO A 89 -15.29 -13.61 9.23
C PRO A 89 -15.60 -12.53 10.28
N LEU A 90 -16.13 -12.89 11.45
CA LEU A 90 -16.35 -11.93 12.54
C LEU A 90 -15.03 -11.39 13.10
N THR A 91 -14.06 -12.26 13.38
CA THR A 91 -12.72 -11.83 13.81
C THR A 91 -11.97 -11.08 12.71
N GLN A 92 -12.14 -11.48 11.43
CA GLN A 92 -11.63 -10.71 10.30
C GLN A 92 -12.18 -9.27 10.30
N SER A 93 -13.46 -9.09 10.61
CA SER A 93 -14.07 -7.75 10.72
C SER A 93 -13.46 -6.92 11.85
N TYR A 94 -13.09 -7.56 12.95
CA TYR A 94 -12.39 -6.88 14.06
C TYR A 94 -10.99 -6.43 13.68
N LEU A 95 -10.26 -7.21 12.88
CA LEU A 95 -8.95 -6.81 12.35
C LEU A 95 -9.09 -5.63 11.38
N ILE A 96 -10.09 -5.63 10.51
CA ILE A 96 -10.39 -4.52 9.60
C ILE A 96 -10.70 -3.24 10.38
N SER A 97 -11.56 -3.32 11.39
CA SER A 97 -11.89 -2.18 12.25
C SER A 97 -10.67 -1.65 13.00
N THR A 98 -9.80 -2.53 13.48
CA THR A 98 -8.58 -2.15 14.18
C THR A 98 -7.60 -1.43 13.25
N ILE A 99 -7.44 -1.90 12.00
CA ILE A 99 -6.55 -1.26 11.03
C ILE A 99 -7.06 0.13 10.63
N PHE A 100 -8.38 0.33 10.50
CA PHE A 100 -8.98 1.63 10.26
C PHE A 100 -8.69 2.59 11.40
N PHE A 101 -8.92 2.15 12.63
CA PHE A 101 -8.71 2.95 13.83
C PHE A 101 -7.25 3.40 13.97
N VAL A 102 -6.31 2.48 13.85
CA VAL A 102 -4.88 2.78 13.97
C VAL A 102 -4.39 3.64 12.81
N SER A 103 -4.84 3.39 11.58
CA SER A 103 -4.52 4.24 10.42
C SER A 103 -4.98 5.68 10.61
N GLY A 104 -6.13 5.87 11.23
CA GLY A 104 -6.62 7.20 11.64
C GLY A 104 -5.69 7.90 12.61
N ILE A 105 -5.26 7.21 13.68
CA ILE A 105 -4.29 7.75 14.66
C ILE A 105 -2.97 8.11 13.95
N CYS A 106 -2.44 7.19 13.14
CA CYS A 106 -1.15 7.39 12.46
C CYS A 106 -1.21 8.55 11.46
N THR A 107 -2.32 8.71 10.74
CA THR A 107 -2.53 9.85 9.84
C THR A 107 -2.50 11.17 10.59
N LEU A 108 -3.19 11.27 11.72
CA LEU A 108 -3.18 12.49 12.55
C LEU A 108 -1.78 12.78 13.10
N LEU A 109 -1.07 11.77 13.60
CA LEU A 109 0.31 11.92 14.08
C LEU A 109 1.23 12.43 12.98
N GLN A 110 1.13 11.87 11.78
CA GLN A 110 1.99 12.25 10.66
C GLN A 110 1.71 13.66 10.16
N VAL A 111 0.45 14.07 10.09
CA VAL A 111 0.04 15.40 9.64
C VAL A 111 0.43 16.49 10.65
N PHE A 112 0.33 16.21 11.96
CA PHE A 112 0.63 17.21 12.98
C PHE A 112 2.10 17.20 13.43
N PHE A 113 2.68 16.04 13.67
CA PHE A 113 3.99 15.86 14.29
C PHE A 113 5.07 15.31 13.37
N GLY A 114 4.68 14.61 12.29
CA GLY A 114 5.60 13.98 11.36
C GLY A 114 6.10 14.90 10.25
N VAL A 115 5.99 14.45 9.02
CA VAL A 115 6.43 15.19 7.82
C VAL A 115 5.61 16.44 7.55
N ARG A 116 4.39 16.51 8.08
CA ARG A 116 3.43 17.63 7.95
C ARG A 116 3.02 17.91 6.50
N LEU A 117 3.01 16.89 5.68
CA LEU A 117 2.44 16.90 4.33
C LEU A 117 1.02 16.31 4.36
N PRO A 118 0.20 16.58 3.35
CA PRO A 118 -1.13 15.99 3.22
C PRO A 118 -1.04 14.54 2.72
N ILE A 119 -0.57 13.63 3.57
CA ILE A 119 -0.39 12.21 3.28
C ILE A 119 -1.21 11.38 4.26
N LEU A 120 -1.99 10.44 3.73
CA LEU A 120 -2.70 9.44 4.53
C LEU A 120 -1.75 8.31 4.91
N GLN A 121 -1.89 7.79 6.12
CA GLN A 121 -1.18 6.60 6.61
C GLN A 121 -2.11 5.40 6.66
N GLY A 122 -1.61 4.24 6.28
CA GLY A 122 -2.38 3.00 6.34
C GLY A 122 -1.49 1.76 6.37
N GLY A 123 -2.10 0.57 6.37
CA GLY A 123 -1.38 -0.69 6.41
C GLY A 123 -0.43 -0.86 5.21
N THR A 124 0.70 -1.48 5.41
CA THR A 124 1.75 -1.65 4.39
C THR A 124 1.83 -3.08 3.87
N PHE A 125 1.88 -3.23 2.55
CA PHE A 125 2.15 -4.53 1.93
C PHE A 125 3.59 -5.01 2.17
N ALA A 126 4.53 -4.12 2.48
CA ALA A 126 5.90 -4.47 2.79
C ALA A 126 6.04 -5.39 4.03
N PHE A 127 5.09 -5.35 4.96
CA PHE A 127 5.10 -6.24 6.12
C PHE A 127 4.35 -7.56 5.87
N VAL A 128 3.55 -7.64 4.83
CA VAL A 128 2.74 -8.84 4.54
C VAL A 128 3.64 -10.02 4.20
N ALA A 129 4.58 -9.86 3.28
CA ALA A 129 5.47 -10.94 2.85
C ALA A 129 6.30 -11.53 4.02
N PRO A 130 7.01 -10.74 4.86
CA PRO A 130 7.70 -11.29 6.01
C PRO A 130 6.77 -11.88 7.07
N SER A 131 5.56 -11.35 7.25
CA SER A 131 4.56 -11.93 8.14
C SER A 131 4.12 -13.32 7.68
N LEU A 132 3.82 -13.47 6.39
CA LEU A 132 3.49 -14.78 5.80
C LEU A 132 4.66 -15.75 5.89
N SER A 133 5.90 -15.29 5.65
CA SER A 133 7.10 -16.10 5.80
C SER A 133 7.28 -16.62 7.23
N MET A 134 7.04 -15.79 8.24
CA MET A 134 7.08 -16.19 9.63
C MET A 134 5.98 -17.20 9.97
N LEU A 135 4.74 -16.93 9.53
CA LEU A 135 3.60 -17.81 9.80
C LEU A 135 3.68 -19.15 9.06
N SER A 136 4.48 -19.25 8.00
CA SER A 136 4.76 -20.50 7.28
C SER A 136 5.75 -21.43 7.99
N LEU A 137 6.46 -20.94 9.02
CA LEU A 137 7.35 -21.77 9.82
C LEU A 137 6.60 -22.93 10.48
N PRO A 138 7.23 -24.13 10.63
CA PRO A 138 6.56 -25.30 11.21
C PRO A 138 5.92 -25.05 12.59
N ALA A 139 6.53 -24.19 13.41
CA ALA A 139 6.02 -23.83 14.75
C ALA A 139 4.74 -22.98 14.70
N TRP A 140 4.52 -22.25 13.60
CA TRP A 140 3.43 -21.28 13.46
C TRP A 140 2.38 -21.67 12.41
N LYS A 141 2.64 -22.72 11.64
CA LYS A 141 1.71 -23.20 10.62
C LYS A 141 0.37 -23.58 11.26
N CYS A 142 -0.73 -23.22 10.59
CA CYS A 142 -2.08 -23.57 11.05
C CYS A 142 -2.29 -25.09 11.09
N PRO A 143 -2.92 -25.63 12.15
CA PRO A 143 -3.34 -27.02 12.19
C PRO A 143 -4.36 -27.35 11.08
N GLU A 144 -4.32 -28.56 10.56
CA GLU A 144 -5.20 -28.96 9.45
C GLU A 144 -6.70 -28.85 9.78
N TRP A 145 -7.09 -29.06 11.03
CA TRP A 145 -8.48 -28.95 11.44
C TRP A 145 -9.05 -27.53 11.29
N THR A 146 -8.20 -26.50 11.29
CA THR A 146 -8.63 -25.08 11.10
C THR A 146 -9.06 -24.78 9.68
N PHE A 147 -8.69 -25.61 8.70
CA PHE A 147 -9.10 -25.46 7.31
C PHE A 147 -10.42 -26.19 6.98
N ASN A 148 -10.91 -27.01 7.90
CA ASN A 148 -12.17 -27.73 7.71
C ASN A 148 -13.32 -27.01 8.42
N ALA A 149 -14.21 -26.39 7.64
CA ALA A 149 -15.34 -25.63 8.16
C ALA A 149 -16.26 -26.43 9.11
N SER A 150 -16.33 -27.76 8.94
CA SER A 150 -17.16 -28.63 9.81
C SER A 150 -16.54 -28.90 11.19
N LEU A 151 -15.23 -28.74 11.33
CA LEU A 151 -14.49 -29.00 12.58
C LEU A 151 -14.23 -27.71 13.37
N VAL A 152 -14.31 -26.55 12.71
CA VAL A 152 -14.03 -25.26 13.35
C VAL A 152 -15.22 -24.81 14.19
N ASN A 153 -15.00 -24.71 15.50
CA ASN A 153 -15.93 -24.02 16.41
C ASN A 153 -15.31 -22.68 16.82
N THR A 154 -15.79 -21.59 16.22
CA THR A 154 -15.28 -20.22 16.45
C THR A 154 -15.46 -19.75 17.90
N SER A 155 -16.34 -20.39 18.66
CA SER A 155 -16.57 -20.05 20.09
C SER A 155 -15.69 -20.85 21.05
N SER A 156 -14.89 -21.82 20.56
CA SER A 156 -14.05 -22.64 21.41
C SER A 156 -12.81 -21.86 21.88
N PRO A 157 -12.37 -22.03 23.14
CA PRO A 157 -11.15 -21.39 23.64
C PRO A 157 -9.89 -21.90 22.91
N GLU A 158 -9.91 -23.14 22.42
CA GLU A 158 -8.83 -23.73 21.63
C GLU A 158 -8.63 -23.01 20.31
N PHE A 159 -9.69 -22.76 19.55
CA PHE A 159 -9.63 -21.98 18.33
C PHE A 159 -9.15 -20.56 18.56
N THR A 160 -9.68 -19.92 19.62
CA THR A 160 -9.30 -18.55 19.99
C THR A 160 -7.80 -18.46 20.31
N GLU A 161 -7.24 -19.41 21.06
CA GLU A 161 -5.80 -19.42 21.36
C GLU A 161 -4.96 -19.68 20.12
N GLU A 162 -5.43 -20.51 19.19
CA GLU A 162 -4.69 -20.82 17.95
C GLU A 162 -4.43 -19.58 17.08
N TRP A 163 -5.40 -18.73 16.85
CA TRP A 163 -5.17 -17.51 16.07
C TRP A 163 -4.55 -16.38 16.90
N GLN A 164 -4.89 -16.27 18.20
CA GLN A 164 -4.35 -15.23 19.06
C GLN A 164 -2.84 -15.38 19.28
N LYS A 165 -2.32 -16.60 19.42
CA LYS A 165 -0.87 -16.79 19.58
C LYS A 165 -0.09 -16.28 18.37
N ARG A 166 -0.65 -16.41 17.16
CA ARG A 166 -0.03 -15.93 15.91
C ARG A 166 -0.05 -14.42 15.81
N ILE A 167 -1.20 -13.81 16.12
CA ILE A 167 -1.30 -12.35 16.10
C ILE A 167 -0.42 -11.71 17.19
N ARG A 168 -0.30 -12.30 18.35
CA ARG A 168 0.60 -11.83 19.42
C ARG A 168 2.06 -11.88 19.01
N GLU A 169 2.46 -12.90 18.26
CA GLU A 169 3.82 -13.00 17.72
C GLU A 169 4.09 -11.91 16.69
N LEU A 170 3.17 -11.67 15.77
CA LEU A 170 3.25 -10.55 14.83
C LEU A 170 3.31 -9.20 15.54
N GLN A 171 2.50 -9.01 16.58
CA GLN A 171 2.53 -7.79 17.39
C GLN A 171 3.92 -7.52 17.98
N GLY A 172 4.51 -8.52 18.62
CA GLY A 172 5.83 -8.40 19.22
C GLY A 172 6.92 -8.10 18.20
N ALA A 173 6.91 -8.80 17.07
CA ALA A 173 7.85 -8.58 15.97
C ALA A 173 7.73 -7.16 15.40
N ILE A 174 6.53 -6.69 15.15
CA ILE A 174 6.26 -5.33 14.64
C ILE A 174 6.69 -4.27 15.65
N MET A 175 6.38 -4.44 16.93
CA MET A 175 6.76 -3.48 17.96
C MET A 175 8.28 -3.32 18.09
N VAL A 176 9.04 -4.42 18.09
CA VAL A 176 10.50 -4.37 18.17
C VAL A 176 11.10 -3.78 16.90
N ALA A 177 10.64 -4.20 15.73
CA ALA A 177 11.11 -3.65 14.45
C ALA A 177 10.78 -2.14 14.31
N SER A 178 9.65 -1.71 14.84
CA SER A 178 9.25 -0.29 14.87
C SER A 178 10.19 0.56 15.71
N CYS A 179 10.72 0.02 16.80
CA CYS A 179 11.75 0.71 17.59
C CYS A 179 13.01 0.97 16.76
N VAL A 180 13.41 0.05 15.89
CA VAL A 180 14.52 0.26 14.95
C VAL A 180 14.19 1.38 13.96
N GLN A 181 12.99 1.40 13.42
CA GLN A 181 12.54 2.49 12.53
C GLN A 181 12.57 3.85 13.22
N MET A 182 12.10 3.93 14.46
CA MET A 182 12.15 5.15 15.27
C MET A 182 13.59 5.62 15.50
N LEU A 183 14.49 4.71 15.83
CA LEU A 183 15.91 5.02 15.99
C LEU A 183 16.51 5.58 14.71
N VAL A 184 16.28 4.93 13.57
CA VAL A 184 16.78 5.37 12.27
C VAL A 184 16.22 6.74 11.89
N GLY A 185 14.93 6.97 12.11
CA GLY A 185 14.28 8.24 11.82
C GLY A 185 14.79 9.38 12.69
N PHE A 186 14.70 9.26 14.00
CA PHE A 186 15.07 10.34 14.94
C PHE A 186 16.58 10.58 15.05
N SER A 187 17.41 9.57 14.80
CA SER A 187 18.89 9.76 14.75
C SER A 187 19.39 10.45 13.49
N GLY A 188 18.54 10.57 12.46
CA GLY A 188 18.95 11.14 11.16
C GLY A 188 19.72 10.16 10.27
N LEU A 189 19.82 8.89 10.64
CA LEU A 189 20.53 7.86 9.90
C LEU A 189 19.90 7.57 8.51
N ILE A 190 18.64 7.91 8.32
CA ILE A 190 17.95 7.72 7.03
C ILE A 190 18.67 8.43 5.89
N GLY A 191 19.18 9.64 6.10
CA GLY A 191 19.95 10.38 5.10
C GLY A 191 21.28 9.72 4.72
N PHE A 192 21.88 8.97 5.64
CA PHE A 192 23.08 8.16 5.37
C PHE A 192 22.70 6.89 4.58
N LEU A 193 21.68 6.17 5.01
CA LEU A 193 21.22 4.95 4.33
C LEU A 193 20.83 5.22 2.88
N MET A 194 20.10 6.31 2.62
CA MET A 194 19.67 6.69 1.27
C MET A 194 20.81 7.02 0.30
N ARG A 195 22.05 7.19 0.77
CA ARG A 195 23.22 7.37 -0.10
C ARG A 195 23.58 6.09 -0.85
N PHE A 196 23.34 4.94 -0.23
CA PHE A 196 23.70 3.63 -0.76
C PHE A 196 22.53 2.92 -1.45
N ILE A 197 21.33 3.45 -1.29
CA ILE A 197 20.11 2.88 -1.84
C ILE A 197 19.75 3.64 -3.11
N GLY A 198 20.18 3.10 -4.26
CA GLY A 198 19.85 3.63 -5.59
C GLY A 198 18.59 2.99 -6.17
N PRO A 199 18.15 3.45 -7.35
CA PRO A 199 16.97 2.88 -8.04
C PRO A 199 17.12 1.38 -8.36
N LEU A 200 18.33 0.88 -8.57
CA LEU A 200 18.60 -0.55 -8.80
C LEU A 200 18.43 -1.41 -7.54
N THR A 201 18.45 -0.80 -6.36
CA THR A 201 18.08 -1.45 -5.09
C THR A 201 16.59 -1.31 -4.82
N ILE A 202 16.04 -0.14 -5.06
CA ILE A 202 14.62 0.17 -4.79
C ILE A 202 13.70 -0.66 -5.67
N THR A 203 14.01 -0.79 -6.95
CA THR A 203 13.16 -1.50 -7.92
C THR A 203 12.91 -2.96 -7.53
N PRO A 204 13.93 -3.82 -7.32
CA PRO A 204 13.66 -5.19 -6.92
C PRO A 204 13.00 -5.27 -5.54
N THR A 205 13.33 -4.36 -4.62
CA THR A 205 12.72 -4.36 -3.28
C THR A 205 11.21 -4.14 -3.38
N ILE A 206 10.74 -3.09 -4.05
CA ILE A 206 9.31 -2.78 -4.16
C ILE A 206 8.59 -3.79 -5.07
N THR A 207 9.19 -4.17 -6.18
CA THR A 207 8.59 -5.14 -7.12
C THR A 207 8.35 -6.49 -6.42
N LEU A 208 9.29 -6.93 -5.59
CA LEU A 208 9.20 -8.19 -4.86
C LEU A 208 8.34 -8.11 -3.56
N VAL A 209 7.75 -6.97 -3.25
CA VAL A 209 6.67 -6.91 -2.25
C VAL A 209 5.42 -7.61 -2.77
N ALA A 210 5.07 -7.39 -4.03
CA ALA A 210 3.82 -7.89 -4.61
C ALA A 210 3.98 -9.23 -5.34
N LEU A 211 5.08 -9.43 -6.08
CA LEU A 211 5.26 -10.63 -6.91
C LEU A 211 5.11 -11.94 -6.14
N PRO A 212 5.68 -12.14 -4.93
CA PRO A 212 5.52 -13.39 -4.19
C PRO A 212 4.09 -13.67 -3.71
N LEU A 213 3.21 -12.68 -3.76
CA LEU A 213 1.80 -12.81 -3.33
C LEU A 213 0.88 -13.37 -4.44
N PHE A 214 1.44 -13.78 -5.59
CA PHE A 214 0.67 -14.29 -6.73
C PHE A 214 -0.15 -15.55 -6.38
N ASP A 215 0.37 -16.42 -5.53
CA ASP A 215 -0.36 -17.61 -5.07
C ASP A 215 -1.61 -17.23 -4.27
N SER A 216 -1.50 -16.29 -3.34
CA SER A 216 -2.63 -15.80 -2.53
C SER A 216 -3.71 -15.15 -3.41
N ALA A 217 -3.30 -14.38 -4.40
CA ALA A 217 -4.23 -13.77 -5.36
C ALA A 217 -4.89 -14.82 -6.24
N GLY A 218 -4.12 -15.78 -6.74
CA GLY A 218 -4.60 -16.88 -7.56
C GLY A 218 -5.58 -17.80 -6.84
N ASP A 219 -5.28 -18.20 -5.61
CA ASP A 219 -6.15 -19.03 -4.77
C ASP A 219 -7.50 -18.34 -4.51
N SER A 220 -7.47 -17.04 -4.19
CA SER A 220 -8.68 -16.26 -3.94
C SER A 220 -9.52 -16.08 -5.20
N ALA A 221 -8.91 -15.80 -6.35
CA ALA A 221 -9.58 -15.66 -7.63
C ALA A 221 -10.09 -17.01 -8.15
N GLY A 222 -9.36 -18.10 -7.90
CA GLY A 222 -9.64 -19.46 -8.33
C GLY A 222 -10.91 -20.06 -7.75
N VAL A 223 -11.44 -19.50 -6.67
CA VAL A 223 -12.74 -19.89 -6.10
C VAL A 223 -13.87 -19.77 -7.14
N HIS A 224 -13.84 -18.71 -7.96
CA HIS A 224 -14.72 -18.57 -9.11
C HIS A 224 -14.13 -17.59 -10.13
N TRP A 225 -13.41 -18.11 -11.12
CA TRP A 225 -12.73 -17.28 -12.13
C TRP A 225 -13.65 -16.34 -12.90
N GLY A 226 -14.91 -16.72 -13.15
CA GLY A 226 -15.87 -15.86 -13.84
C GLY A 226 -16.15 -14.55 -13.07
N VAL A 227 -16.35 -14.65 -11.76
CA VAL A 227 -16.55 -13.46 -10.89
C VAL A 227 -15.27 -12.65 -10.76
N ALA A 228 -14.12 -13.33 -10.57
CA ALA A 228 -12.82 -12.66 -10.50
C ALA A 228 -12.50 -11.92 -11.80
N ALA A 229 -12.71 -12.54 -12.96
CA ALA A 229 -12.50 -11.92 -14.27
C ALA A 229 -13.42 -10.70 -14.48
N THR A 230 -14.68 -10.79 -14.06
CA THR A 230 -15.61 -9.65 -14.11
C THR A 230 -15.11 -8.50 -13.25
N THR A 231 -14.62 -8.77 -12.04
CA THR A 231 -14.04 -7.76 -11.15
C THR A 231 -12.82 -7.10 -11.78
N ILE A 232 -11.90 -7.88 -12.34
CA ILE A 232 -10.70 -7.37 -13.04
C ILE A 232 -11.13 -6.50 -14.22
N PHE A 233 -12.06 -6.98 -15.03
CA PHE A 233 -12.57 -6.23 -16.19
C PHE A 233 -13.15 -4.88 -15.78
N LEU A 234 -13.98 -4.84 -14.73
CA LEU A 234 -14.58 -3.61 -14.22
C LEU A 234 -13.52 -2.63 -13.67
N ILE A 235 -12.53 -3.12 -12.92
CA ILE A 235 -11.43 -2.28 -12.43
C ILE A 235 -10.65 -1.68 -13.61
N VAL A 236 -10.28 -2.48 -14.59
CA VAL A 236 -9.55 -2.03 -15.78
C VAL A 236 -10.40 -1.05 -16.61
N LEU A 237 -11.67 -1.34 -16.82
CA LEU A 237 -12.60 -0.47 -17.53
C LEU A 237 -12.67 0.92 -16.86
N PHE A 238 -12.86 0.97 -15.56
CA PHE A 238 -12.99 2.24 -14.84
C PHE A 238 -11.66 2.97 -14.72
N SER A 239 -10.56 2.27 -14.41
CA SER A 239 -9.27 2.90 -14.16
C SER A 239 -8.52 3.32 -15.42
N GLN A 240 -8.73 2.64 -16.55
CA GLN A 240 -7.96 2.89 -17.77
C GLN A 240 -8.82 3.48 -18.89
N TYR A 241 -9.98 2.91 -19.18
CA TYR A 241 -10.80 3.33 -20.31
C TYR A 241 -11.71 4.51 -19.98
N LEU A 242 -12.37 4.51 -18.81
CA LEU A 242 -13.33 5.54 -18.41
C LEU A 242 -12.75 6.67 -17.55
N LYS A 243 -11.45 6.62 -17.23
CA LYS A 243 -10.81 7.62 -16.35
C LYS A 243 -11.01 9.08 -16.76
N ASN A 244 -11.10 9.33 -18.06
CA ASN A 244 -11.24 10.69 -18.63
C ASN A 244 -12.72 11.11 -18.82
N VAL A 245 -13.68 10.24 -18.50
CA VAL A 245 -15.10 10.55 -18.64
C VAL A 245 -15.55 11.40 -17.45
N GLY A 246 -15.84 12.67 -17.72
CA GLY A 246 -16.38 13.58 -16.70
C GLY A 246 -17.90 13.49 -16.62
N ILE A 247 -18.42 13.15 -15.44
CA ILE A 247 -19.86 13.18 -15.17
C ILE A 247 -20.24 14.62 -14.81
N PRO A 248 -21.23 15.20 -15.47
CA PRO A 248 -21.69 16.54 -15.15
C PRO A 248 -22.40 16.54 -13.80
N VAL A 249 -21.82 17.22 -12.81
CA VAL A 249 -22.42 17.38 -11.48
C VAL A 249 -22.83 18.83 -11.31
N PRO A 250 -24.08 19.12 -10.94
CA PRO A 250 -24.51 20.47 -10.64
C PRO A 250 -23.86 20.93 -9.33
N VAL A 251 -23.02 21.94 -9.40
CA VAL A 251 -22.42 22.59 -8.23
C VAL A 251 -23.15 23.89 -7.93
N TYR A 252 -23.68 24.00 -6.73
CA TYR A 252 -24.34 25.20 -6.25
C TYR A 252 -23.28 26.16 -5.68
N GLY A 253 -22.88 27.12 -6.49
CA GLY A 253 -21.92 28.15 -6.09
C GLY A 253 -22.53 29.55 -6.25
N GLY A 254 -22.98 30.16 -5.15
CA GLY A 254 -23.65 31.47 -5.22
C GLY A 254 -24.96 31.42 -5.99
N LYS A 255 -25.43 32.52 -6.52
CA LYS A 255 -26.75 32.62 -7.18
C LYS A 255 -26.90 31.89 -8.53
N LYS A 256 -25.92 31.09 -8.98
CA LYS A 256 -26.00 30.36 -10.26
C LYS A 256 -25.55 28.90 -10.07
N CYS A 257 -26.31 27.99 -10.67
CA CYS A 257 -25.94 26.58 -10.80
C CYS A 257 -24.94 26.44 -11.95
N HIS A 258 -23.70 26.00 -11.65
CA HIS A 258 -22.69 25.68 -12.65
C HIS A 258 -22.53 24.17 -12.75
N THR A 259 -22.46 23.66 -13.97
CA THR A 259 -22.16 22.25 -14.21
C THR A 259 -20.64 22.04 -14.19
N SER A 260 -20.15 21.33 -13.18
CA SER A 260 -18.75 20.90 -13.10
C SER A 260 -18.61 19.45 -13.57
N LYS A 261 -17.52 19.14 -14.27
CA LYS A 261 -17.21 17.75 -14.67
C LYS A 261 -16.45 17.06 -13.53
N PHE A 262 -17.06 16.07 -12.92
CA PHE A 262 -16.42 15.23 -11.92
C PHE A 262 -15.97 13.90 -12.52
N HIS A 263 -14.69 13.56 -12.36
CA HIS A 263 -14.09 12.33 -12.90
C HIS A 263 -14.24 11.17 -11.89
N LEU A 264 -15.48 10.69 -11.74
CA LEU A 264 -15.82 9.64 -10.77
C LEU A 264 -14.98 8.37 -10.96
N PHE A 265 -14.82 7.94 -12.21
CA PHE A 265 -14.09 6.71 -12.54
C PHE A 265 -12.58 6.82 -12.31
N GLN A 266 -12.02 8.02 -12.39
CA GLN A 266 -10.61 8.26 -12.10
C GLN A 266 -10.33 8.22 -10.59
N VAL A 267 -11.29 8.68 -9.79
CA VAL A 267 -11.14 8.80 -8.33
C VAL A 267 -11.47 7.49 -7.61
N PHE A 268 -12.50 6.76 -8.04
CA PHE A 268 -13.00 5.56 -7.35
C PHE A 268 -13.10 4.30 -8.23
N PRO A 269 -12.10 3.96 -9.04
CA PRO A 269 -12.22 2.83 -9.97
C PRO A 269 -12.40 1.49 -9.25
N VAL A 270 -11.60 1.23 -8.24
CA VAL A 270 -11.61 -0.04 -7.48
C VAL A 270 -12.89 -0.17 -6.67
N LEU A 271 -13.29 0.89 -5.95
CA LEU A 271 -14.51 0.86 -5.14
C LEU A 271 -15.76 0.60 -5.98
N LEU A 272 -15.90 1.29 -7.12
CA LEU A 272 -17.04 1.09 -8.02
C LEU A 272 -17.07 -0.33 -8.58
N ALA A 273 -15.91 -0.86 -8.99
CA ALA A 273 -15.80 -2.22 -9.47
C ALA A 273 -16.16 -3.25 -8.39
N LEU A 274 -15.70 -3.06 -7.16
CA LEU A 274 -16.06 -3.92 -6.02
C LEU A 274 -17.56 -3.89 -5.75
N CYS A 275 -18.17 -2.72 -5.70
CA CYS A 275 -19.61 -2.58 -5.47
C CYS A 275 -20.44 -3.28 -6.57
N LEU A 276 -20.06 -3.10 -7.83
CA LEU A 276 -20.77 -3.75 -8.95
C LEU A 276 -20.56 -5.26 -8.97
N SER A 277 -19.35 -5.74 -8.70
CA SER A 277 -19.07 -7.18 -8.61
C SER A 277 -19.78 -7.82 -7.43
N TRP A 278 -19.87 -7.12 -6.31
CA TRP A 278 -20.62 -7.57 -5.14
C TRP A 278 -22.12 -7.62 -5.42
N LEU A 279 -22.65 -6.59 -6.10
CA LEU A 279 -24.04 -6.60 -6.57
C LEU A 279 -24.31 -7.75 -7.53
N LEU A 280 -23.39 -8.03 -8.45
CA LEU A 280 -23.50 -9.20 -9.35
C LEU A 280 -23.57 -10.52 -8.55
N CYS A 281 -22.69 -10.71 -7.57
CA CYS A 281 -22.72 -11.88 -6.69
C CYS A 281 -24.04 -11.96 -5.91
N PHE A 282 -24.58 -10.85 -5.47
CA PHE A 282 -25.89 -10.79 -4.79
C PHE A 282 -27.02 -11.24 -5.71
N VAL A 283 -27.07 -10.73 -6.94
CA VAL A 283 -28.07 -11.17 -7.96
C VAL A 283 -27.94 -12.64 -8.26
N LEU A 284 -26.71 -13.16 -8.47
CA LEU A 284 -26.46 -14.57 -8.72
C LEU A 284 -26.84 -15.45 -7.51
N THR A 285 -26.72 -14.94 -6.31
CA THR A 285 -27.13 -15.65 -5.08
C THR A 285 -28.66 -15.75 -5.00
N ILE A 286 -29.42 -14.66 -5.23
CA ILE A 286 -30.88 -14.65 -5.19
C ILE A 286 -31.48 -15.54 -6.29
N THR A 287 -30.89 -15.51 -7.48
CA THR A 287 -31.35 -16.35 -8.62
C THR A 287 -30.95 -17.82 -8.48
N ASN A 288 -30.22 -18.19 -7.41
CA ASN A 288 -29.66 -19.54 -7.21
C ASN A 288 -28.79 -20.04 -8.38
N ALA A 289 -28.18 -19.13 -9.11
CA ALA A 289 -27.22 -19.47 -10.17
C ALA A 289 -25.90 -20.01 -9.61
N LEU A 290 -25.58 -19.71 -8.33
CA LEU A 290 -24.41 -20.22 -7.63
C LEU A 290 -24.77 -21.44 -6.76
N PRO A 291 -23.88 -22.46 -6.64
CA PRO A 291 -24.16 -23.68 -5.90
C PRO A 291 -24.35 -23.42 -4.41
N THR A 292 -25.26 -24.16 -3.79
CA THR A 292 -25.54 -24.08 -2.35
C THR A 292 -24.69 -25.04 -1.52
N ALA A 293 -24.14 -26.10 -2.14
CA ALA A 293 -23.31 -27.07 -1.45
C ALA A 293 -21.96 -26.47 -1.03
N PRO A 294 -21.52 -26.60 0.23
CA PRO A 294 -20.28 -25.98 0.74
C PRO A 294 -19.00 -26.43 0.00
N THR A 295 -18.99 -27.62 -0.55
CA THR A 295 -17.84 -28.19 -1.28
C THR A 295 -17.86 -27.91 -2.79
N ALA A 296 -18.93 -27.31 -3.31
CA ALA A 296 -19.06 -27.05 -4.73
C ALA A 296 -18.25 -25.84 -5.18
N TYR A 297 -17.71 -25.91 -6.39
CA TYR A 297 -16.99 -24.78 -7.01
C TYR A 297 -17.90 -23.55 -7.11
N GLY A 298 -17.42 -22.43 -6.59
CA GLY A 298 -18.15 -21.15 -6.58
C GLY A 298 -19.07 -20.92 -5.37
N HIS A 299 -19.14 -21.82 -4.40
CA HIS A 299 -19.94 -21.62 -3.19
C HIS A 299 -19.55 -20.34 -2.43
N LEU A 300 -18.26 -20.06 -2.28
CA LEU A 300 -17.75 -18.85 -1.60
C LEU A 300 -17.96 -17.54 -2.41
N SER A 301 -18.55 -17.63 -3.59
CA SER A 301 -19.02 -16.46 -4.35
C SER A 301 -20.39 -15.97 -3.90
N ARG A 302 -21.12 -16.77 -3.12
CA ARG A 302 -22.42 -16.40 -2.58
C ARG A 302 -22.28 -15.34 -1.50
N THR A 303 -23.21 -14.40 -1.47
CA THR A 303 -23.26 -13.32 -0.48
C THR A 303 -23.90 -13.75 0.84
N ASP A 304 -24.66 -14.84 0.84
CA ASP A 304 -25.33 -15.39 2.03
C ASP A 304 -24.42 -16.25 2.93
N THR A 305 -23.29 -16.72 2.42
CA THR A 305 -22.33 -17.56 3.19
C THR A 305 -21.75 -16.86 4.42
N LYS A 306 -21.64 -15.55 4.37
CA LYS A 306 -21.12 -14.70 5.46
C LYS A 306 -22.20 -13.73 6.01
N GLY A 307 -23.46 -13.91 5.68
CA GLY A 307 -24.54 -12.98 6.01
C GLY A 307 -24.75 -12.75 7.51
N ASN A 308 -24.46 -13.74 8.34
CA ASN A 308 -24.62 -13.66 9.79
C ASN A 308 -23.61 -12.72 10.46
N VAL A 309 -22.48 -12.41 9.83
CA VAL A 309 -21.44 -11.53 10.37
C VAL A 309 -21.98 -10.13 10.63
N LEU A 310 -22.76 -9.59 9.71
CA LEU A 310 -23.33 -8.26 9.83
C LEU A 310 -24.32 -8.16 11.01
N SER A 311 -25.08 -9.22 11.28
CA SER A 311 -26.01 -9.26 12.42
C SER A 311 -25.27 -9.45 13.77
N GLN A 312 -24.22 -10.27 13.80
CA GLN A 312 -23.45 -10.58 15.01
C GLN A 312 -22.49 -9.46 15.42
N ALA A 313 -21.99 -8.66 14.45
CA ALA A 313 -21.06 -7.59 14.74
C ALA A 313 -21.71 -6.50 15.61
N PRO A 314 -21.00 -6.02 16.66
CA PRO A 314 -21.49 -4.92 17.48
C PRO A 314 -21.53 -3.61 16.67
N TRP A 315 -22.44 -2.71 17.03
CA TRP A 315 -22.49 -1.38 16.40
C TRP A 315 -21.24 -0.56 16.73
N PHE A 316 -20.79 -0.63 18.00
CA PHE A 316 -19.62 0.10 18.49
C PHE A 316 -18.65 -0.88 19.11
N ARG A 317 -17.40 -0.80 18.67
CA ARG A 317 -16.28 -1.54 19.21
C ARG A 317 -15.06 -0.64 19.24
N PHE A 318 -14.53 -0.41 20.43
CA PHE A 318 -13.29 0.35 20.58
C PHE A 318 -12.10 -0.62 20.57
N PRO A 319 -11.25 -0.58 19.53
CA PRO A 319 -9.97 -1.27 19.58
C PRO A 319 -9.10 -0.69 20.69
N TYR A 320 -8.44 -1.56 21.47
CA TYR A 320 -7.55 -1.13 22.55
C TYR A 320 -6.21 -1.88 22.47
N PRO A 321 -5.12 -1.28 23.00
CA PRO A 321 -3.81 -1.93 22.96
C PRO A 321 -3.82 -3.21 23.80
N GLY A 322 -3.19 -4.27 23.27
CA GLY A 322 -3.15 -5.57 23.95
C GLY A 322 -4.46 -6.36 23.92
N GLN A 323 -5.40 -6.04 23.05
CA GLN A 323 -6.71 -6.70 22.95
C GLN A 323 -6.65 -8.22 22.69
N TRP A 324 -5.55 -8.71 22.14
CA TRP A 324 -5.32 -10.13 21.84
C TRP A 324 -4.43 -10.85 22.85
N GLY A 325 -4.03 -10.18 23.91
CA GLY A 325 -3.14 -10.68 24.95
C GLY A 325 -1.75 -10.03 24.92
N VAL A 326 -0.84 -10.56 25.73
CA VAL A 326 0.54 -10.04 25.82
C VAL A 326 1.33 -10.44 24.58
N PRO A 327 1.97 -9.48 23.85
CA PRO A 327 2.79 -9.79 22.70
C PRO A 327 3.96 -10.72 23.05
N THR A 328 4.25 -11.67 22.15
CA THR A 328 5.41 -12.55 22.22
C THR A 328 6.44 -12.14 21.17
N ILE A 329 7.70 -12.45 21.37
CA ILE A 329 8.80 -12.00 20.50
C ILE A 329 9.64 -13.21 20.10
N SER A 330 9.84 -13.38 18.78
CA SER A 330 10.84 -14.30 18.23
C SER A 330 11.86 -13.54 17.38
N LEU A 331 13.11 -14.02 17.38
CA LEU A 331 14.17 -13.41 16.55
C LEU A 331 13.81 -13.47 15.07
N ALA A 332 13.27 -14.58 14.60
CA ALA A 332 12.87 -14.77 13.22
C ALA A 332 11.82 -13.74 12.76
N GLY A 333 10.78 -13.53 13.57
CA GLY A 333 9.76 -12.53 13.31
C GLY A 333 10.33 -11.12 13.26
N VAL A 334 11.17 -10.76 14.23
CA VAL A 334 11.79 -9.42 14.31
C VAL A 334 12.66 -9.15 13.09
N PHE A 335 13.56 -10.04 12.71
CA PHE A 335 14.43 -9.84 11.53
C PHE A 335 13.63 -9.82 10.23
N GLY A 336 12.61 -10.66 10.09
CA GLY A 336 11.71 -10.62 8.94
C GLY A 336 11.01 -9.27 8.79
N ILE A 337 10.41 -8.76 9.88
CA ILE A 337 9.73 -7.46 9.86
C ILE A 337 10.71 -6.29 9.69
N ILE A 338 11.96 -6.37 10.17
CA ILE A 338 12.99 -5.34 9.91
C ILE A 338 13.24 -5.21 8.40
N ALA A 339 13.27 -6.31 7.65
CA ALA A 339 13.35 -6.24 6.19
C ALA A 339 12.17 -5.47 5.59
N GLY A 340 10.95 -5.71 6.09
CA GLY A 340 9.76 -4.93 5.72
C GLY A 340 9.85 -3.46 6.10
N VAL A 341 10.39 -3.14 7.27
CA VAL A 341 10.64 -1.77 7.74
C VAL A 341 11.57 -1.01 6.80
N ILE A 342 12.64 -1.62 6.34
CA ILE A 342 13.57 -0.98 5.39
C ILE A 342 12.85 -0.67 4.08
N SER A 343 12.08 -1.61 3.54
CA SER A 343 11.27 -1.40 2.34
C SER A 343 10.25 -0.27 2.52
N SER A 344 9.53 -0.27 3.63
CA SER A 344 8.54 0.77 3.98
C SER A 344 9.18 2.16 4.11
N MET A 345 10.36 2.26 4.72
CA MET A 345 11.09 3.55 4.81
C MET A 345 11.45 4.10 3.43
N VAL A 346 11.90 3.24 2.53
CA VAL A 346 12.24 3.63 1.14
C VAL A 346 11.00 4.14 0.42
N GLU A 347 9.89 3.43 0.53
CA GLU A 347 8.60 3.80 -0.05
C GLU A 347 8.13 5.16 0.48
N SER A 348 8.13 5.34 1.80
CA SER A 348 7.68 6.59 2.43
C SER A 348 8.53 7.80 2.07
N VAL A 349 9.85 7.65 1.97
CA VAL A 349 10.72 8.74 1.50
C VAL A 349 10.34 9.15 0.07
N GLY A 350 10.12 8.19 -0.82
CA GLY A 350 9.63 8.44 -2.17
C GLY A 350 8.31 9.21 -2.19
N ASP A 351 7.37 8.80 -1.36
CA ASP A 351 6.06 9.42 -1.21
C ASP A 351 6.13 10.85 -0.68
N TYR A 352 7.02 11.15 0.26
CA TYR A 352 7.21 12.50 0.77
C TYR A 352 7.67 13.46 -0.34
N TYR A 353 8.62 13.04 -1.17
CA TYR A 353 9.06 13.84 -2.32
C TYR A 353 7.99 13.97 -3.40
N ALA A 354 7.27 12.90 -3.69
CA ALA A 354 6.18 12.90 -4.65
C ALA A 354 5.04 13.82 -4.22
N CYS A 355 4.63 13.75 -2.95
CA CYS A 355 3.60 14.62 -2.40
C CYS A 355 4.03 16.09 -2.43
N ALA A 356 5.23 16.42 -1.97
CA ALA A 356 5.74 17.79 -2.00
C ALA A 356 5.73 18.37 -3.42
N ARG A 357 6.14 17.59 -4.41
CA ARG A 357 6.10 18.00 -5.82
C ARG A 357 4.67 18.26 -6.31
N LEU A 358 3.73 17.39 -5.98
CA LEU A 358 2.33 17.54 -6.40
C LEU A 358 1.64 18.73 -5.76
N VAL A 359 1.96 19.05 -4.52
CA VAL A 359 1.40 20.23 -3.83
C VAL A 359 2.18 21.51 -4.09
N GLY A 360 3.17 21.50 -4.99
CA GLY A 360 3.97 22.68 -5.33
C GLY A 360 4.83 23.19 -4.17
N ALA A 361 5.10 22.33 -3.18
CA ALA A 361 5.99 22.64 -2.07
C ALA A 361 7.47 22.41 -2.44
N PRO A 362 8.41 23.10 -1.79
CA PRO A 362 9.82 22.76 -1.95
C PRO A 362 10.08 21.33 -1.47
N PRO A 363 11.14 20.65 -1.98
CA PRO A 363 11.51 19.33 -1.51
C PRO A 363 11.62 19.30 0.02
N PRO A 364 11.10 18.28 0.71
CA PRO A 364 11.13 18.23 2.16
C PRO A 364 12.59 18.24 2.66
N PRO A 365 12.93 19.11 3.63
CA PRO A 365 14.27 19.14 4.18
C PRO A 365 14.57 17.86 4.98
N ARG A 366 15.86 17.54 5.14
CA ARG A 366 16.30 16.32 5.81
C ARG A 366 15.66 16.11 7.18
N HIS A 367 15.57 17.17 8.00
CA HIS A 367 14.96 17.07 9.32
C HIS A 367 13.46 16.70 9.27
N ALA A 368 12.74 17.15 8.25
CA ALA A 368 11.33 16.80 8.06
C ALA A 368 11.16 15.35 7.64
N VAL A 369 12.02 14.84 6.74
CA VAL A 369 12.05 13.43 6.35
C VAL A 369 12.39 12.55 7.55
N ASN A 370 13.43 12.90 8.31
CA ASN A 370 13.83 12.16 9.51
C ASN A 370 12.70 12.09 10.53
N ARG A 371 12.05 13.21 10.80
CA ARG A 371 10.92 13.28 11.71
C ARG A 371 9.73 12.48 11.17
N GLY A 372 9.46 12.54 9.86
CA GLY A 372 8.41 11.76 9.20
C GLY A 372 8.61 10.27 9.39
N ILE A 373 9.80 9.76 9.13
CA ILE A 373 10.15 8.33 9.32
C ILE A 373 10.09 7.95 10.81
N GLY A 374 10.55 8.80 11.71
CA GLY A 374 10.48 8.56 13.15
C GLY A 374 9.03 8.45 13.67
N ILE A 375 8.16 9.34 13.24
CA ILE A 375 6.72 9.31 13.58
C ILE A 375 6.01 8.15 12.90
N GLU A 376 6.39 7.75 11.69
CA GLU A 376 5.88 6.55 11.05
C GLU A 376 6.29 5.29 11.82
N GLY A 377 7.53 5.24 12.34
CA GLY A 377 7.96 4.19 13.27
C GLY A 377 7.12 4.15 14.54
N LEU A 378 6.76 5.30 15.11
CA LEU A 378 5.82 5.38 16.23
C LEU A 378 4.44 4.84 15.83
N GLY A 379 3.97 5.17 14.63
CA GLY A 379 2.73 4.63 14.07
C GLY A 379 2.76 3.11 13.95
N CYS A 380 3.86 2.53 13.46
CA CYS A 380 4.05 1.08 13.41
C CYS A 380 4.06 0.45 14.81
N LEU A 381 4.67 1.11 15.80
CA LEU A 381 4.64 0.66 17.20
C LEU A 381 3.22 0.61 17.73
N LEU A 382 2.42 1.64 17.48
CA LEU A 382 1.01 1.67 17.85
C LEU A 382 0.21 0.58 17.11
N ALA A 383 0.47 0.37 15.82
CA ALA A 383 -0.16 -0.69 15.03
C ALA A 383 0.12 -2.08 15.62
N GLY A 384 1.36 -2.33 16.04
CA GLY A 384 1.73 -3.53 16.76
C GLY A 384 1.00 -3.64 18.10
N ALA A 385 0.99 -2.58 18.91
CA ALA A 385 0.34 -2.58 20.22
C ALA A 385 -1.18 -2.82 20.13
N TRP A 386 -1.86 -2.26 19.14
CA TRP A 386 -3.28 -2.49 18.89
C TRP A 386 -3.59 -3.85 18.25
N GLY A 387 -2.59 -4.54 17.71
CA GLY A 387 -2.77 -5.85 17.13
C GLY A 387 -3.44 -5.85 15.77
N THR A 388 -3.01 -4.95 14.88
CA THR A 388 -3.48 -4.93 13.49
C THR A 388 -2.94 -6.07 12.64
N GLY A 389 -1.88 -6.75 13.12
CA GLY A 389 -1.13 -7.74 12.34
C GLY A 389 -0.25 -7.13 11.25
N ASN A 390 -0.14 -5.81 11.20
CA ASN A 390 0.62 -5.09 10.17
C ASN A 390 1.20 -3.79 10.74
N GLY A 391 2.09 -3.15 9.99
CA GLY A 391 2.57 -1.80 10.28
C GLY A 391 1.80 -0.74 9.49
N THR A 392 2.29 0.49 9.51
CA THR A 392 1.73 1.61 8.76
C THR A 392 2.78 2.28 7.90
N THR A 393 2.36 2.76 6.72
CA THR A 393 3.18 3.52 5.78
C THR A 393 2.36 4.62 5.12
N SER A 394 3.01 5.51 4.38
CA SER A 394 2.33 6.49 3.53
C SER A 394 1.65 5.80 2.34
N TYR A 395 0.51 6.36 1.88
CA TYR A 395 -0.26 5.80 0.76
C TYR A 395 -0.05 6.59 -0.52
N SER A 396 0.62 5.98 -1.48
CA SER A 396 0.87 6.54 -2.82
C SER A 396 -0.43 6.80 -3.59
N GLU A 397 -1.45 5.95 -3.43
CA GLU A 397 -2.76 6.09 -4.07
C GLU A 397 -3.45 7.40 -3.66
N ASN A 398 -3.34 7.75 -2.38
CA ASN A 398 -3.91 9.00 -1.86
C ASN A 398 -3.14 10.23 -2.35
N ILE A 399 -1.83 10.12 -2.56
CA ILE A 399 -1.02 11.16 -3.20
C ILE A 399 -1.46 11.33 -4.65
N GLY A 400 -1.70 10.24 -5.37
CA GLY A 400 -2.28 10.28 -6.71
C GLY A 400 -3.65 10.97 -6.76
N ALA A 401 -4.54 10.66 -5.82
CA ALA A 401 -5.85 11.29 -5.69
C ALA A 401 -5.75 12.80 -5.42
N LEU A 402 -4.79 13.23 -4.62
CA LEU A 402 -4.51 14.65 -4.36
C LEU A 402 -4.10 15.39 -5.64
N GLY A 403 -3.30 14.78 -6.49
CA GLY A 403 -2.93 15.33 -7.80
C GLY A 403 -4.14 15.51 -8.73
N ILE A 404 -5.13 14.63 -8.65
CA ILE A 404 -6.38 14.70 -9.44
C ILE A 404 -7.30 15.81 -8.93
N THR A 405 -7.52 15.88 -7.63
CA THR A 405 -8.46 16.83 -7.00
C THR A 405 -7.89 18.23 -6.88
N ARG A 406 -6.57 18.38 -6.96
CA ARG A 406 -5.82 19.64 -6.76
C ARG A 406 -6.09 20.32 -5.41
N VAL A 407 -6.48 19.54 -4.40
CA VAL A 407 -6.72 20.02 -3.04
C VAL A 407 -5.61 19.48 -2.14
N GLY A 408 -4.59 20.29 -1.89
CA GLY A 408 -3.39 19.94 -1.13
C GLY A 408 -3.45 20.27 0.36
N SER A 409 -4.63 20.56 0.91
CA SER A 409 -4.77 20.98 2.30
C SER A 409 -4.55 19.85 3.30
N ARG A 410 -3.75 20.11 4.34
CA ARG A 410 -3.57 19.19 5.48
C ARG A 410 -4.86 18.93 6.25
N MET A 411 -5.77 19.92 6.30
CA MET A 411 -7.04 19.79 7.01
C MET A 411 -7.94 18.71 6.40
N VAL A 412 -7.83 18.48 5.10
CA VAL A 412 -8.51 17.36 4.42
C VAL A 412 -8.02 16.02 4.96
N MET A 413 -6.70 15.87 5.18
CA MET A 413 -6.14 14.64 5.76
C MET A 413 -6.49 14.48 7.24
N VAL A 414 -6.62 15.59 7.98
CA VAL A 414 -7.16 15.54 9.35
C VAL A 414 -8.60 15.02 9.35
N ALA A 415 -9.43 15.51 8.44
CA ALA A 415 -10.79 15.01 8.28
C ALA A 415 -10.82 13.52 7.90
N ALA A 416 -9.94 13.09 6.98
CA ALA A 416 -9.80 11.68 6.60
C ALA A 416 -9.33 10.80 7.78
N GLY A 417 -8.38 11.27 8.59
CA GLY A 417 -7.91 10.58 9.79
C GLY A 417 -9.02 10.45 10.85
N CYS A 418 -9.78 11.50 11.10
CA CYS A 418 -10.94 11.46 11.99
C CYS A 418 -12.01 10.50 11.47
N LEU A 419 -12.26 10.48 10.17
CA LEU A 419 -13.20 9.54 9.55
C LEU A 419 -12.73 8.09 9.71
N LEU A 420 -11.44 7.81 9.51
CA LEU A 420 -10.86 6.48 9.74
C LEU A 420 -11.06 6.02 11.20
N LEU A 421 -10.85 6.91 12.17
CA LEU A 421 -11.11 6.63 13.58
C LEU A 421 -12.58 6.25 13.82
N LEU A 422 -13.51 7.04 13.27
CA LEU A 422 -14.93 6.77 13.39
C LEU A 422 -15.31 5.43 12.74
N MET A 423 -14.82 5.16 11.52
CA MET A 423 -15.09 3.91 10.81
C MET A 423 -14.47 2.70 11.52
N GLY A 424 -13.34 2.88 12.20
CA GLY A 424 -12.74 1.84 13.05
C GLY A 424 -13.54 1.51 14.31
N VAL A 425 -14.30 2.47 14.84
CA VAL A 425 -15.17 2.27 16.01
C VAL A 425 -16.51 1.65 15.62
N PHE A 426 -17.03 1.94 14.42
CA PHE A 426 -18.25 1.32 13.91
C PHE A 426 -18.00 -0.12 13.44
N GLY A 427 -18.23 -1.10 14.32
CA GLY A 427 -18.00 -2.53 14.01
C GLY A 427 -18.80 -3.06 12.83
N LYS A 428 -19.99 -2.53 12.55
CA LYS A 428 -20.81 -2.90 11.38
C LYS A 428 -20.11 -2.62 10.04
N ILE A 429 -19.27 -1.60 9.97
CA ILE A 429 -18.55 -1.23 8.74
C ILE A 429 -17.47 -2.28 8.44
N GLY A 430 -16.65 -2.65 9.43
CA GLY A 430 -15.69 -3.74 9.29
C GLY A 430 -16.38 -5.07 8.90
N ALA A 431 -17.52 -5.35 9.51
CA ALA A 431 -18.33 -6.52 9.19
C ALA A 431 -18.83 -6.51 7.75
N ALA A 432 -19.29 -5.38 7.24
CA ALA A 432 -19.72 -5.25 5.84
C ALA A 432 -18.58 -5.59 4.87
N PHE A 433 -17.37 -5.10 5.10
CA PHE A 433 -16.21 -5.43 4.25
C PHE A 433 -15.75 -6.88 4.38
N ALA A 434 -15.87 -7.49 5.56
CA ALA A 434 -15.56 -8.91 5.74
C ALA A 434 -16.53 -9.84 4.98
N THR A 435 -17.70 -9.36 4.59
CA THR A 435 -18.69 -10.14 3.83
C THR A 435 -18.46 -10.13 2.32
N ILE A 436 -17.49 -9.37 1.80
CA ILE A 436 -17.19 -9.35 0.37
C ILE A 436 -16.85 -10.77 -0.10
N PRO A 437 -17.44 -11.24 -1.22
CA PRO A 437 -17.16 -12.58 -1.74
C PRO A 437 -15.69 -12.77 -2.09
N THR A 438 -15.14 -13.94 -1.77
CA THR A 438 -13.71 -14.25 -1.95
C THR A 438 -13.19 -14.02 -3.38
N PRO A 439 -13.89 -14.42 -4.46
CA PRO A 439 -13.37 -14.19 -5.82
C PRO A 439 -13.37 -12.72 -6.23
N VAL A 440 -14.23 -11.88 -5.65
CA VAL A 440 -14.19 -10.42 -5.86
C VAL A 440 -12.90 -9.85 -5.25
N ILE A 441 -12.54 -10.30 -4.05
CA ILE A 441 -11.28 -9.94 -3.39
C ILE A 441 -10.08 -10.43 -4.20
N GLY A 442 -10.14 -11.67 -4.71
CA GLY A 442 -9.08 -12.23 -5.57
C GLY A 442 -8.85 -11.43 -6.85
N GLY A 443 -9.92 -11.00 -7.51
CA GLY A 443 -9.84 -10.11 -8.68
C GLY A 443 -9.20 -8.75 -8.34
N MET A 444 -9.55 -8.18 -7.19
CA MET A 444 -8.92 -6.96 -6.67
C MET A 444 -7.42 -7.18 -6.41
N PHE A 445 -7.02 -8.27 -5.77
CA PHE A 445 -5.61 -8.57 -5.49
C PHE A 445 -4.78 -8.66 -6.77
N LEU A 446 -5.26 -9.36 -7.80
CA LEU A 446 -4.55 -9.48 -9.06
C LEU A 446 -4.25 -8.11 -9.69
N VAL A 447 -5.20 -7.19 -9.64
CA VAL A 447 -4.99 -5.84 -10.16
C VAL A 447 -4.06 -5.03 -9.25
N MET A 448 -4.28 -5.04 -7.94
CA MET A 448 -3.48 -4.25 -7.00
C MET A 448 -2.02 -4.70 -6.97
N PHE A 449 -1.74 -6.00 -6.94
CA PHE A 449 -0.37 -6.50 -6.98
C PHE A 449 0.32 -6.20 -8.31
N GLY A 450 -0.44 -6.24 -9.42
CA GLY A 450 0.07 -5.77 -10.71
C GLY A 450 0.47 -4.29 -10.69
N VAL A 451 -0.34 -3.44 -10.06
CA VAL A 451 -0.03 -2.01 -9.91
C VAL A 451 1.20 -1.78 -9.02
N ILE A 452 1.31 -2.46 -7.87
CA ILE A 452 2.47 -2.35 -6.98
C ILE A 452 3.74 -2.80 -7.71
N THR A 453 3.68 -3.89 -8.46
CA THR A 453 4.78 -4.36 -9.31
C THR A 453 5.19 -3.28 -10.34
N ALA A 454 4.21 -2.66 -11.00
CA ALA A 454 4.48 -1.59 -11.97
C ALA A 454 5.11 -0.35 -11.32
N VAL A 455 4.67 0.03 -10.11
CA VAL A 455 5.27 1.12 -9.33
C VAL A 455 6.74 0.80 -9.00
N GLY A 456 7.05 -0.43 -8.59
CA GLY A 456 8.43 -0.87 -8.39
C GLY A 456 9.27 -0.70 -9.65
N ILE A 457 8.80 -1.22 -10.78
CA ILE A 457 9.50 -1.17 -12.07
C ILE A 457 9.65 0.28 -12.58
N SER A 458 8.71 1.16 -12.28
CA SER A 458 8.75 2.57 -12.73
C SER A 458 9.99 3.34 -12.23
N ASN A 459 10.63 2.87 -11.14
CA ASN A 459 11.87 3.47 -10.66
C ASN A 459 13.04 3.28 -11.62
N LEU A 460 12.96 2.35 -12.57
CA LEU A 460 13.99 2.15 -13.61
C LEU A 460 14.09 3.33 -14.59
N GLN A 461 13.08 4.21 -14.67
CA GLN A 461 13.15 5.43 -15.49
C GLN A 461 14.32 6.35 -15.08
N TYR A 462 14.86 6.20 -13.87
CA TYR A 462 15.99 6.99 -13.36
C TYR A 462 17.35 6.31 -13.59
N VAL A 463 17.38 5.19 -14.31
CA VAL A 463 18.56 4.38 -14.57
C VAL A 463 18.73 4.16 -16.06
N ASP A 464 19.96 4.24 -16.56
CA ASP A 464 20.24 3.85 -17.94
C ASP A 464 20.19 2.32 -18.07
N MET A 465 19.11 1.83 -18.68
CA MET A 465 18.89 0.39 -18.91
C MET A 465 19.60 -0.13 -20.17
N ASN A 466 20.32 0.72 -20.92
CA ASN A 466 21.19 0.26 -22.00
C ASN A 466 22.53 -0.28 -21.45
N SER A 467 22.89 0.07 -20.22
CA SER A 467 24.07 -0.50 -19.54
C SER A 467 23.86 -1.98 -19.23
N SER A 468 24.77 -2.82 -19.71
CA SER A 468 24.77 -4.26 -19.42
C SER A 468 24.82 -4.56 -17.92
N ARG A 469 25.57 -3.74 -17.16
CA ARG A 469 25.66 -3.80 -15.71
C ARG A 469 24.28 -3.64 -15.04
N ASN A 470 23.58 -2.58 -15.36
CA ASN A 470 22.30 -2.22 -14.75
C ASN A 470 21.22 -3.26 -15.07
N LEU A 471 21.20 -3.71 -16.34
CA LEU A 471 20.29 -4.75 -16.78
C LEU A 471 20.54 -6.08 -16.04
N PHE A 472 21.81 -6.45 -15.86
CA PHE A 472 22.18 -7.66 -15.10
C PHE A 472 21.74 -7.55 -13.65
N ILE A 473 22.05 -6.45 -12.95
CA ILE A 473 21.71 -6.26 -11.53
C ILE A 473 20.21 -6.39 -11.34
N PHE A 474 19.42 -5.71 -12.17
CA PHE A 474 17.96 -5.74 -12.09
C PHE A 474 17.41 -7.16 -12.33
N GLY A 475 17.76 -7.78 -13.46
CA GLY A 475 17.25 -9.09 -13.83
C GLY A 475 17.63 -10.19 -12.85
N PHE A 476 18.91 -10.22 -12.45
CA PHE A 476 19.42 -11.21 -11.50
C PHE A 476 18.78 -11.06 -10.12
N SER A 477 18.63 -9.83 -9.61
CA SER A 477 18.03 -9.57 -8.30
C SER A 477 16.56 -10.00 -8.24
N ILE A 478 15.77 -9.70 -9.28
CA ILE A 478 14.36 -10.12 -9.36
C ILE A 478 14.26 -11.64 -9.45
N TYR A 479 15.05 -12.26 -10.33
CA TYR A 479 14.97 -13.70 -10.54
C TYR A 479 15.36 -14.48 -9.27
N CYS A 480 16.45 -14.10 -8.61
CA CYS A 480 16.87 -14.71 -7.35
C CYS A 480 15.86 -14.45 -6.22
N GLY A 481 15.26 -13.26 -6.19
CA GLY A 481 14.22 -12.90 -5.23
C GLY A 481 12.92 -13.71 -5.37
N LEU A 482 12.71 -14.39 -6.50
CA LEU A 482 11.62 -15.34 -6.70
C LEU A 482 12.09 -16.80 -6.54
N ALA A 483 13.25 -17.14 -7.09
CA ALA A 483 13.73 -18.51 -7.13
C ALA A 483 14.17 -19.03 -5.76
N ILE A 484 14.92 -18.23 -4.99
CA ILE A 484 15.45 -18.64 -3.69
C ILE A 484 14.32 -18.87 -2.68
N PRO A 485 13.36 -17.94 -2.47
CA PRO A 485 12.23 -18.18 -1.58
C PRO A 485 11.41 -19.41 -1.95
N ASN A 486 11.14 -19.61 -3.24
CA ASN A 486 10.40 -20.77 -3.70
C ASN A 486 11.10 -22.10 -3.40
N TRP A 487 12.42 -22.14 -3.58
CA TRP A 487 13.21 -23.33 -3.25
C TRP A 487 13.25 -23.59 -1.74
N VAL A 488 13.44 -22.55 -0.94
CA VAL A 488 13.50 -22.67 0.53
C VAL A 488 12.15 -23.14 1.09
N ASN A 489 11.05 -22.60 0.59
CA ASN A 489 9.70 -23.03 0.99
C ASN A 489 9.43 -24.52 0.70
N LYS A 490 9.99 -25.05 -0.38
CA LYS A 490 9.88 -26.47 -0.74
C LYS A 490 10.81 -27.39 0.04
N ASN A 491 11.91 -26.86 0.59
CA ASN A 491 12.97 -27.63 1.25
C ASN A 491 13.38 -27.05 2.60
N PRO A 492 12.45 -26.82 3.55
CA PRO A 492 12.75 -26.14 4.81
C PRO A 492 13.76 -26.93 5.66
N GLU A 493 13.79 -28.25 5.53
CA GLU A 493 14.65 -29.16 6.32
C GLU A 493 16.13 -29.10 5.90
N ARG A 494 16.44 -28.51 4.75
CA ARG A 494 17.84 -28.45 4.26
C ARG A 494 18.65 -27.29 4.81
N LEU A 495 17.99 -26.32 5.44
CA LEU A 495 18.62 -25.17 6.08
C LEU A 495 18.80 -25.42 7.58
N GLN A 496 19.77 -26.24 7.96
CA GLN A 496 20.05 -26.58 9.35
C GLN A 496 21.48 -26.22 9.69
N THR A 497 21.66 -25.21 10.55
CA THR A 497 22.98 -24.85 11.12
C THR A 497 23.23 -25.51 12.47
N GLY A 498 22.20 -26.15 13.05
CA GLY A 498 22.23 -26.77 14.38
C GLY A 498 21.74 -25.85 15.52
N ILE A 499 21.44 -24.58 15.24
CA ILE A 499 20.87 -23.64 16.20
C ILE A 499 19.47 -23.25 15.71
N LEU A 500 18.43 -23.74 16.35
CA LEU A 500 17.04 -23.57 15.93
C LEU A 500 16.67 -22.10 15.65
N GLN A 501 17.07 -21.18 16.51
CA GLN A 501 16.77 -19.75 16.34
C GLN A 501 17.43 -19.16 15.12
N LEU A 502 18.68 -19.53 14.84
CA LEU A 502 19.39 -19.07 13.66
C LEU A 502 18.80 -19.66 12.38
N ASP A 503 18.42 -20.93 12.41
CA ASP A 503 17.77 -21.61 11.28
C ASP A 503 16.45 -20.92 10.91
N GLN A 504 15.65 -20.57 11.91
CA GLN A 504 14.40 -19.85 11.70
C GLN A 504 14.61 -18.44 11.12
N VAL A 505 15.60 -17.69 11.61
CA VAL A 505 15.97 -16.37 11.07
C VAL A 505 16.39 -16.47 9.61
N ILE A 506 17.30 -17.40 9.30
CA ILE A 506 17.76 -17.63 7.93
C ILE A 506 16.59 -18.03 7.02
N GLN A 507 15.74 -18.92 7.49
CA GLN A 507 14.57 -19.36 6.74
C GLN A 507 13.62 -18.20 6.43
N VAL A 508 13.25 -17.37 7.41
CA VAL A 508 12.38 -16.21 7.22
C VAL A 508 12.98 -15.20 6.26
N LEU A 509 14.25 -14.87 6.39
CA LEU A 509 14.93 -13.94 5.51
C LEU A 509 15.02 -14.46 4.07
N LEU A 510 15.37 -15.72 3.88
CA LEU A 510 15.49 -16.33 2.54
C LEU A 510 14.12 -16.62 1.89
N THR A 511 13.06 -16.75 2.65
CA THR A 511 11.69 -16.88 2.12
C THR A 511 11.04 -15.53 1.82
N THR A 512 11.62 -14.43 2.28
CA THR A 512 11.15 -13.07 2.00
C THR A 512 11.80 -12.55 0.71
N GLY A 513 11.07 -12.62 -0.41
CA GLY A 513 11.59 -12.28 -1.74
C GLY A 513 12.14 -10.85 -1.85
N MET A 514 11.47 -9.87 -1.25
CA MET A 514 11.93 -8.48 -1.26
C MET A 514 13.26 -8.30 -0.50
N PHE A 515 13.52 -9.08 0.55
CA PHE A 515 14.81 -9.07 1.24
C PHE A 515 15.91 -9.64 0.34
N VAL A 516 15.68 -10.80 -0.26
CA VAL A 516 16.66 -11.46 -1.13
C VAL A 516 16.99 -10.59 -2.34
N GLY A 517 15.98 -10.12 -3.05
CA GLY A 517 16.18 -9.28 -4.24
C GLY A 517 16.71 -7.89 -3.90
N GLY A 518 16.23 -7.28 -2.82
CA GLY A 518 16.70 -5.98 -2.35
C GLY A 518 18.16 -6.04 -1.89
N PHE A 519 18.55 -7.07 -1.14
CA PHE A 519 19.92 -7.28 -0.69
C PHE A 519 20.88 -7.51 -1.87
N LEU A 520 20.50 -8.37 -2.82
CA LEU A 520 21.30 -8.61 -4.02
C LEU A 520 21.42 -7.34 -4.87
N GLY A 521 20.32 -6.62 -5.08
CA GLY A 521 20.36 -5.34 -5.78
C GLY A 521 21.27 -4.32 -5.10
N PHE A 522 21.16 -4.19 -3.78
CA PHE A 522 22.02 -3.32 -2.98
C PHE A 522 23.50 -3.73 -3.06
N PHE A 523 23.79 -5.00 -2.85
CA PHE A 523 25.17 -5.52 -2.86
C PHE A 523 25.83 -5.35 -4.22
N LEU A 524 25.14 -5.74 -5.29
CA LEU A 524 25.67 -5.66 -6.65
C LEU A 524 25.81 -4.22 -7.14
N ASP A 525 24.86 -3.35 -6.80
CA ASP A 525 24.91 -1.94 -7.20
C ASP A 525 26.10 -1.21 -6.56
N ASN A 526 26.45 -1.56 -5.32
CA ASN A 526 27.57 -0.94 -4.60
C ASN A 526 28.91 -1.62 -4.83
N THR A 527 28.96 -2.82 -5.41
CA THR A 527 30.21 -3.57 -5.61
C THR A 527 30.66 -3.64 -7.05
N ILE A 528 29.73 -3.69 -8.01
CA ILE A 528 30.09 -3.70 -9.43
C ILE A 528 30.42 -2.27 -9.87
N PRO A 529 31.62 -2.00 -10.40
CA PRO A 529 32.01 -0.66 -10.82
C PRO A 529 31.08 -0.11 -11.92
N VAL A 530 30.85 1.19 -11.88
CA VAL A 530 30.14 1.92 -12.92
C VAL A 530 31.11 2.11 -14.10
N GLU A 531 30.72 1.66 -15.29
CA GLU A 531 31.47 1.88 -16.52
C GLU A 531 31.40 3.32 -16.99
#